data_abf1b93e1e2923e6092829672610a266
#
_entry.id   abf1b93e1e2923e6092829672610a266
#
_cell.length_a   1.000
_cell.length_b   1.000
_cell.length_c   1.000
_cell.angle_alpha   90.00
_cell.angle_beta   90.00
_cell.angle_gamma   90.00
#
_symmetry.space_group_name_H-M   'P 1'
#
loop_
_entity.id
_entity.type
_entity.pdbx_description
1 polymer ?
#
loop_
_entity_poly.entity_id
_entity_poly.type
_entity_poly.pdbx_seq_one_letter_code
_entity_poly.pdbx_strand_id
1 'polypeptide(L)'
;MITNFVRADGYEEKELLAAMRSRAKEANALIARTAQTVMDDVRARGMEAVREYSLQFDKAEPREIKKSTLEGAAKRIAPELRYALEQSAKNIVDYQSRLLGESHVWDSPVEGGRVGQIVRALGCVGVYVPGGTAAYPSSVLMNVIPAKVAGVGEVVMVTPPTENLNDAVLAAAWIAGVDRCIAVGGMQAVAALTYGADFIPRVDKLVGPGNAYVAAA
;
A
#
# COMPACT_ATOMS: atom_id res chain seq x y z
N MET A 1 -23.59 13.13 19.54
CA MET A 1 -23.87 13.94 20.76
C MET A 1 -22.54 14.57 21.16
N ILE A 2 -22.39 15.90 21.09
CA ILE A 2 -21.20 16.61 21.55
C ILE A 2 -21.29 16.67 23.07
N THR A 3 -20.40 16.00 23.75
CA THR A 3 -20.47 15.85 25.21
C THR A 3 -19.57 16.79 25.99
N ASN A 4 -18.58 17.42 25.34
CA ASN A 4 -17.67 18.34 26.01
C ASN A 4 -17.39 19.58 25.17
N PHE A 5 -17.65 20.74 25.72
CA PHE A 5 -17.19 22.03 25.21
C PHE A 5 -15.94 22.44 25.97
N VAL A 6 -14.87 22.79 25.26
CA VAL A 6 -13.63 23.30 25.84
C VAL A 6 -13.47 24.75 25.39
N ARG A 7 -13.18 25.65 26.32
CA ARG A 7 -12.93 27.06 26.02
C ARG A 7 -11.54 27.23 25.43
N ALA A 8 -11.46 28.01 24.37
CA ALA A 8 -10.18 28.41 23.78
C ALA A 8 -9.61 29.62 24.52
N ASP A 9 -9.29 29.43 25.82
CA ASP A 9 -8.81 30.48 26.71
C ASP A 9 -7.28 30.38 27.00
N GLY A 10 -6.60 29.46 26.31
CA GLY A 10 -5.18 29.22 26.47
C GLY A 10 -4.82 28.28 27.62
N TYR A 11 -5.78 27.83 28.42
CA TYR A 11 -5.58 26.88 29.51
C TYR A 11 -6.31 25.55 29.29
N GLU A 12 -7.64 25.56 29.21
CA GLU A 12 -8.45 24.34 29.02
C GLU A 12 -8.10 23.60 27.70
N GLU A 13 -7.87 24.33 26.61
CA GLU A 13 -7.44 23.74 25.35
C GLU A 13 -6.04 23.10 25.46
N LYS A 14 -5.10 23.71 26.19
CA LYS A 14 -3.76 23.13 26.40
C LYS A 14 -3.80 21.82 27.17
N GLU A 15 -4.62 21.75 28.22
CA GLU A 15 -4.82 20.53 28.98
C GLU A 15 -5.45 19.44 28.10
N LEU A 16 -6.48 19.78 27.32
CA LEU A 16 -7.09 18.83 26.38
C LEU A 16 -6.07 18.33 25.35
N LEU A 17 -5.33 19.24 24.74
CA LEU A 17 -4.30 18.89 23.75
C LEU A 17 -3.18 18.02 24.37
N ALA A 18 -2.77 18.32 25.59
CA ALA A 18 -1.77 17.51 26.30
C ALA A 18 -2.30 16.09 26.59
N ALA A 19 -3.55 15.97 27.04
CA ALA A 19 -4.20 14.68 27.29
C ALA A 19 -4.38 13.88 25.98
N MET A 20 -4.76 14.52 24.89
CA MET A 20 -4.87 13.87 23.57
C MET A 20 -3.51 13.39 23.06
N ARG A 21 -2.47 14.21 23.21
CA ARG A 21 -1.09 13.83 22.80
C ARG A 21 -0.55 12.67 23.64
N SER A 22 -0.81 12.64 24.94
CA SER A 22 -0.40 11.55 25.82
C SER A 22 -1.06 10.22 25.42
N ARG A 23 -2.39 10.23 25.22
CA ARG A 23 -3.13 9.03 24.78
C ARG A 23 -2.65 8.54 23.42
N ALA A 24 -2.43 9.46 22.47
CA ALA A 24 -1.90 9.11 21.16
C ALA A 24 -0.50 8.50 21.26
N LYS A 25 0.37 9.04 22.14
CA LYS A 25 1.73 8.51 22.35
C LYS A 25 1.72 7.10 22.92
N GLU A 26 0.88 6.82 23.91
CA GLU A 26 0.76 5.49 24.53
C GLU A 26 0.19 4.47 23.54
N ALA A 27 -0.89 4.83 22.83
CA ALA A 27 -1.47 3.98 21.79
C ALA A 27 -0.45 3.68 20.69
N ASN A 28 0.27 4.68 20.20
CA ASN A 28 1.30 4.52 19.18
C ASN A 28 2.46 3.63 19.66
N ALA A 29 2.86 3.72 20.93
CA ALA A 29 3.92 2.88 21.49
C ALA A 29 3.51 1.40 21.52
N LEU A 30 2.27 1.10 21.89
CA LEU A 30 1.73 -0.26 21.87
C LEU A 30 1.66 -0.81 20.46
N ILE A 31 1.13 -0.02 19.52
CA ILE A 31 1.03 -0.38 18.11
C ILE A 31 2.42 -0.68 17.52
N ALA A 32 3.40 0.20 17.79
CA ALA A 32 4.76 0.01 17.30
C ALA A 32 5.41 -1.28 17.84
N ARG A 33 5.21 -1.58 19.14
CA ARG A 33 5.71 -2.85 19.73
C ARG A 33 5.06 -4.07 19.09
N THR A 34 3.75 -4.04 18.88
CA THR A 34 3.02 -5.13 18.25
C THR A 34 3.51 -5.33 16.80
N ALA A 35 3.66 -4.24 16.05
CA ALA A 35 4.18 -4.29 14.69
C ALA A 35 5.59 -4.87 14.66
N GLN A 36 6.49 -4.41 15.55
CA GLN A 36 7.86 -4.93 15.64
C GLN A 36 7.87 -6.44 15.94
N THR A 37 7.03 -6.91 16.87
CA THR A 37 6.92 -8.35 17.18
C THR A 37 6.54 -9.16 15.94
N VAL A 38 5.54 -8.70 15.17
CA VAL A 38 5.11 -9.39 13.96
C VAL A 38 6.19 -9.35 12.88
N MET A 39 6.86 -8.20 12.71
CA MET A 39 7.96 -8.04 11.75
C MET A 39 9.11 -9.01 12.08
N ASP A 40 9.54 -9.06 13.34
CA ASP A 40 10.63 -9.94 13.77
C ASP A 40 10.27 -11.43 13.61
N ASP A 41 9.03 -11.79 13.92
CA ASP A 41 8.56 -13.17 13.82
C ASP A 41 8.45 -13.62 12.35
N VAL A 42 7.90 -12.79 11.48
CA VAL A 42 7.85 -13.09 10.03
C VAL A 42 9.27 -13.17 9.44
N ARG A 43 10.19 -12.30 9.90
CA ARG A 43 11.59 -12.36 9.50
C ARG A 43 12.24 -13.69 9.88
N ALA A 44 11.89 -14.25 11.05
CA ALA A 44 12.47 -15.49 11.57
C ALA A 44 11.82 -16.74 10.97
N ARG A 45 10.48 -16.79 10.88
CA ARG A 45 9.71 -17.99 10.49
C ARG A 45 9.09 -17.92 9.08
N GLY A 46 9.20 -16.78 8.39
CA GLY A 46 8.70 -16.61 7.02
C GLY A 46 7.21 -16.85 6.88
N MET A 47 6.82 -17.67 5.90
CA MET A 47 5.42 -17.92 5.55
C MET A 47 4.62 -18.59 6.67
N GLU A 48 5.24 -19.36 7.54
CA GLU A 48 4.57 -19.96 8.70
C GLU A 48 3.95 -18.88 9.60
N ALA A 49 4.75 -17.89 9.99
CA ALA A 49 4.26 -16.76 10.77
C ALA A 49 3.19 -15.95 10.03
N VAL A 50 3.38 -15.71 8.72
CA VAL A 50 2.39 -15.01 7.90
C VAL A 50 1.03 -15.73 7.91
N ARG A 51 1.02 -17.06 7.79
CA ARG A 51 -0.21 -17.87 7.87
C ARG A 51 -0.88 -17.77 9.24
N GLU A 52 -0.11 -17.93 10.32
CA GLU A 52 -0.63 -17.82 11.69
C GLU A 52 -1.30 -16.47 11.94
N TYR A 53 -0.61 -15.37 11.62
CA TYR A 53 -1.17 -14.03 11.79
C TYR A 53 -2.37 -13.78 10.86
N SER A 54 -2.36 -14.29 9.63
CA SER A 54 -3.50 -14.17 8.72
C SER A 54 -4.72 -14.92 9.24
N LEU A 55 -4.55 -16.11 9.78
CA LEU A 55 -5.63 -16.85 10.44
C LEU A 55 -6.12 -16.14 11.70
N GLN A 56 -5.20 -15.56 12.48
CA GLN A 56 -5.55 -14.84 13.71
C GLN A 56 -6.34 -13.55 13.43
N PHE A 57 -5.88 -12.73 12.49
CA PHE A 57 -6.42 -11.38 12.25
C PHE A 57 -7.47 -11.34 11.14
N ASP A 58 -7.23 -12.04 10.04
CA ASP A 58 -8.06 -12.01 8.84
C ASP A 58 -9.01 -13.22 8.72
N LYS A 59 -8.86 -14.25 9.59
CA LYS A 59 -9.61 -15.51 9.58
C LYS A 59 -9.52 -16.29 8.25
N ALA A 60 -8.47 -16.06 7.48
CA ALA A 60 -8.24 -16.70 6.20
C ALA A 60 -6.75 -16.87 5.93
N GLU A 61 -6.39 -17.88 5.15
CA GLU A 61 -5.01 -18.08 4.71
C GLU A 61 -4.61 -17.12 3.58
N PRO A 62 -3.32 -16.72 3.53
CA PRO A 62 -2.78 -15.97 2.41
C PRO A 62 -2.85 -16.81 1.13
N ARG A 63 -3.27 -16.17 0.03
CA ARG A 63 -3.33 -16.84 -1.28
C ARG A 63 -3.08 -15.87 -2.43
N GLU A 64 -2.48 -16.36 -3.49
CA GLU A 64 -2.35 -15.58 -4.72
C GLU A 64 -3.67 -15.61 -5.50
N ILE A 65 -4.07 -14.45 -6.00
CA ILE A 65 -5.27 -14.26 -6.82
C ILE A 65 -4.86 -14.33 -8.28
N LYS A 66 -5.44 -15.27 -9.02
CA LYS A 66 -5.12 -15.47 -10.43
C LYS A 66 -5.49 -14.24 -11.28
N LYS A 67 -4.69 -13.93 -12.29
CA LYS A 67 -4.99 -12.85 -13.25
C LYS A 67 -6.37 -13.01 -13.91
N SER A 68 -6.81 -14.24 -14.18
CA SER A 68 -8.15 -14.52 -14.70
C SER A 68 -9.27 -14.08 -13.77
N THR A 69 -9.03 -14.07 -12.44
CA THR A 69 -9.98 -13.56 -11.46
C THR A 69 -10.10 -12.03 -11.55
N LEU A 70 -8.97 -11.32 -11.73
CA LEU A 70 -8.95 -9.86 -11.93
C LEU A 70 -9.69 -9.49 -13.22
N GLU A 71 -9.38 -10.19 -14.31
CA GLU A 71 -10.06 -10.01 -15.61
C GLU A 71 -11.56 -10.29 -15.51
N GLY A 72 -11.94 -11.38 -14.84
CA GLY A 72 -13.34 -11.74 -14.60
C GLY A 72 -14.07 -10.66 -13.79
N ALA A 73 -13.44 -10.08 -12.78
CA ALA A 73 -14.01 -8.98 -11.99
C ALA A 73 -14.26 -7.74 -12.87
N ALA A 74 -13.30 -7.39 -13.76
CA ALA A 74 -13.47 -6.28 -14.70
C ALA A 74 -14.62 -6.49 -15.69
N LYS A 75 -15.01 -7.75 -15.94
CA LYS A 75 -16.19 -8.08 -16.78
C LYS A 75 -17.51 -8.07 -16.00
N ARG A 76 -17.46 -8.27 -14.66
CA ARG A 76 -18.67 -8.33 -13.81
C ARG A 76 -19.14 -6.98 -13.29
N ILE A 77 -18.26 -6.00 -13.15
CA ILE A 77 -18.66 -4.65 -12.70
C ILE A 77 -19.54 -3.97 -13.74
N ALA A 78 -20.38 -3.02 -13.28
CA ALA A 78 -21.23 -2.23 -14.17
C ALA A 78 -20.41 -1.50 -15.24
N PRO A 79 -20.89 -1.44 -16.49
CA PRO A 79 -20.16 -0.80 -17.60
C PRO A 79 -19.79 0.66 -17.31
N GLU A 80 -20.66 1.39 -16.62
CA GLU A 80 -20.43 2.80 -16.22
C GLU A 80 -19.26 2.91 -15.25
N LEU A 81 -19.18 2.01 -14.25
CA LEU A 81 -18.09 1.96 -13.29
C LEU A 81 -16.78 1.60 -13.99
N ARG A 82 -16.82 0.62 -14.88
CA ARG A 82 -15.66 0.24 -15.68
C ARG A 82 -15.14 1.40 -16.49
N TYR A 83 -16.03 2.09 -17.22
CA TYR A 83 -15.67 3.28 -18.00
C TYR A 83 -15.04 4.36 -17.11
N ALA A 84 -15.64 4.66 -15.94
CA ALA A 84 -15.10 5.64 -15.00
C ALA A 84 -13.69 5.28 -14.50
N LEU A 85 -13.44 3.99 -14.18
CA LEU A 85 -12.11 3.52 -13.76
C LEU A 85 -11.09 3.63 -14.91
N GLU A 86 -11.47 3.27 -16.14
CA GLU A 86 -10.61 3.39 -17.32
C GLU A 86 -10.27 4.85 -17.63
N GLN A 87 -11.24 5.78 -17.54
CA GLN A 87 -10.97 7.22 -17.71
C GLN A 87 -10.07 7.77 -16.59
N SER A 88 -10.33 7.39 -15.34
CA SER A 88 -9.48 7.77 -14.21
C SER A 88 -8.05 7.26 -14.41
N ALA A 89 -7.88 6.02 -14.86
CA ALA A 89 -6.57 5.45 -15.15
C ALA A 89 -5.82 6.27 -16.22
N LYS A 90 -6.48 6.63 -17.33
CA LYS A 90 -5.89 7.47 -18.38
C LYS A 90 -5.42 8.83 -17.85
N ASN A 91 -6.26 9.49 -17.04
CA ASN A 91 -5.93 10.78 -16.47
C ASN A 91 -4.71 10.70 -15.53
N ILE A 92 -4.62 9.61 -14.73
CA ILE A 92 -3.47 9.39 -13.85
C ILE A 92 -2.21 9.12 -14.68
N VAL A 93 -2.28 8.31 -15.73
CA VAL A 93 -1.16 8.07 -16.65
C VAL A 93 -0.67 9.37 -17.26
N ASP A 94 -1.57 10.21 -17.82
CA ASP A 94 -1.19 11.49 -18.43
C ASP A 94 -0.49 12.40 -17.43
N TYR A 95 -1.04 12.54 -16.23
CA TYR A 95 -0.46 13.36 -15.18
C TYR A 95 0.91 12.85 -14.73
N GLN A 96 1.02 11.56 -14.41
CA GLN A 96 2.26 10.96 -13.90
C GLN A 96 3.37 10.94 -14.95
N SER A 97 3.03 10.75 -16.22
CA SER A 97 4.00 10.80 -17.32
C SER A 97 4.68 12.17 -17.45
N ARG A 98 3.96 13.25 -17.12
CA ARG A 98 4.53 14.62 -17.11
C ARG A 98 5.45 14.89 -15.92
N LEU A 99 5.31 14.11 -14.84
CA LEU A 99 6.14 14.22 -13.63
C LEU A 99 7.38 13.31 -13.67
N LEU A 100 7.46 12.41 -14.65
CA LEU A 100 8.57 11.48 -14.76
C LEU A 100 9.87 12.27 -15.01
N GLY A 101 10.81 12.13 -14.07
CA GLY A 101 12.12 12.75 -14.20
C GLY A 101 13.00 12.04 -15.24
N GLU A 102 13.93 12.78 -15.83
CA GLU A 102 14.91 12.27 -16.76
C GLU A 102 16.31 12.23 -16.14
N SER A 103 17.15 11.35 -16.64
CA SER A 103 18.57 11.32 -16.27
C SER A 103 19.33 12.40 -17.02
N HIS A 104 20.09 13.19 -16.29
CA HIS A 104 20.92 14.26 -16.84
C HIS A 104 22.36 14.09 -16.39
N VAL A 105 23.30 14.23 -17.33
CA VAL A 105 24.74 14.22 -17.04
C VAL A 105 25.37 15.42 -17.74
N TRP A 106 26.16 16.19 -17.01
CA TRP A 106 26.89 17.36 -17.55
C TRP A 106 28.35 17.39 -17.05
N ASP A 107 29.18 18.08 -17.77
CA ASP A 107 30.57 18.25 -17.36
C ASP A 107 30.65 19.22 -16.16
N SER A 108 31.45 18.84 -15.17
CA SER A 108 31.70 19.70 -14.01
C SER A 108 32.57 20.90 -14.43
N PRO A 109 32.42 22.10 -13.82
CA PRO A 109 33.37 23.17 -13.97
C PRO A 109 34.75 22.82 -13.41
N VAL A 110 34.90 21.75 -12.64
CA VAL A 110 36.21 21.21 -12.21
C VAL A 110 36.76 20.32 -13.31
N GLU A 111 38.00 20.58 -13.73
CA GLU A 111 38.64 19.88 -14.83
C GLU A 111 38.64 18.35 -14.63
N GLY A 112 38.17 17.61 -15.64
CA GLY A 112 38.11 16.16 -15.65
C GLY A 112 36.92 15.57 -14.87
N GLY A 113 36.02 16.40 -14.31
CA GLY A 113 34.84 15.94 -13.58
C GLY A 113 33.59 15.89 -14.42
N ARG A 114 32.71 14.91 -14.14
CA ARG A 114 31.33 14.87 -14.64
C ARG A 114 30.36 14.67 -13.46
N VAL A 115 29.26 15.40 -13.47
CA VAL A 115 28.23 15.32 -12.46
C VAL A 115 26.88 15.09 -13.12
N GLY A 116 25.95 14.50 -12.39
CA GLY A 116 24.64 14.24 -12.99
C GLY A 116 23.67 13.60 -12.01
N GLN A 117 22.46 13.44 -12.49
CA GLN A 117 21.38 12.73 -11.82
C GLN A 117 20.98 11.53 -12.68
N ILE A 118 20.90 10.37 -12.06
CA ILE A 118 20.41 9.15 -12.71
C ILE A 118 19.06 8.82 -12.13
N VAL A 119 18.05 8.74 -12.99
CA VAL A 119 16.69 8.26 -12.66
C VAL A 119 16.58 6.82 -13.12
N ARG A 120 16.26 5.91 -12.20
CA ARG A 120 16.10 4.48 -12.48
C ARG A 120 14.79 3.98 -11.87
N ALA A 121 14.10 3.11 -12.61
CA ALA A 121 12.97 2.38 -12.08
C ALA A 121 13.40 1.40 -10.99
N LEU A 122 12.51 1.15 -10.02
CA LEU A 122 12.65 0.08 -9.05
C LEU A 122 12.36 -1.27 -9.72
N GLY A 123 12.94 -2.36 -9.18
CA GLY A 123 12.70 -3.71 -9.68
C GLY A 123 11.30 -4.21 -9.34
N CYS A 124 10.91 -4.11 -8.06
CA CYS A 124 9.63 -4.60 -7.56
C CYS A 124 9.03 -3.63 -6.53
N VAL A 125 7.74 -3.33 -6.67
CA VAL A 125 6.99 -2.46 -5.74
C VAL A 125 5.79 -3.19 -5.19
N GLY A 126 5.64 -3.18 -3.85
CA GLY A 126 4.46 -3.63 -3.15
C GLY A 126 3.43 -2.51 -3.03
N VAL A 127 2.17 -2.83 -3.32
CA VAL A 127 1.04 -1.89 -3.16
C VAL A 127 0.06 -2.48 -2.15
N TYR A 128 -0.06 -1.84 -0.98
CA TYR A 128 -1.04 -2.21 0.01
C TYR A 128 -2.38 -1.53 -0.30
N VAL A 129 -3.43 -2.33 -0.48
CA VAL A 129 -4.79 -1.85 -0.70
C VAL A 129 -5.67 -2.30 0.46
N PRO A 130 -6.26 -1.38 1.24
CA PRO A 130 -7.09 -1.75 2.37
C PRO A 130 -8.29 -2.59 1.94
N GLY A 131 -8.62 -3.59 2.76
CA GLY A 131 -9.90 -4.28 2.72
C GLY A 131 -10.85 -3.70 3.77
N GLY A 132 -12.04 -4.26 3.89
CA GLY A 132 -13.04 -3.91 4.89
C GLY A 132 -14.33 -3.39 4.30
N THR A 133 -15.08 -2.57 5.07
CA THR A 133 -16.43 -2.11 4.72
C THR A 133 -16.49 -1.18 3.51
N ALA A 134 -15.40 -0.52 3.16
CA ALA A 134 -15.32 0.37 2.01
C ALA A 134 -14.35 -0.18 0.95
N ALA A 135 -14.81 -0.22 -0.30
CA ALA A 135 -13.96 -0.54 -1.44
C ALA A 135 -13.19 0.70 -1.90
N TYR A 136 -11.88 0.54 -2.14
CA TYR A 136 -11.02 1.64 -2.57
C TYR A 136 -10.35 1.36 -3.93
N PRO A 137 -11.12 1.25 -5.03
CA PRO A 137 -10.54 1.06 -6.36
C PRO A 137 -9.65 2.23 -6.77
N SER A 138 -9.93 3.45 -6.27
CA SER A 138 -9.08 4.62 -6.46
C SER A 138 -7.68 4.45 -5.86
N SER A 139 -7.57 3.81 -4.69
CA SER A 139 -6.26 3.53 -4.07
C SER A 139 -5.42 2.59 -4.93
N VAL A 140 -6.05 1.65 -5.64
CA VAL A 140 -5.34 0.80 -6.60
C VAL A 140 -4.77 1.65 -7.72
N LEU A 141 -5.60 2.43 -8.41
CA LEU A 141 -5.17 3.27 -9.55
C LEU A 141 -4.08 4.25 -9.15
N MET A 142 -4.26 4.93 -8.00
CA MET A 142 -3.34 5.98 -7.51
C MET A 142 -1.99 5.46 -7.03
N ASN A 143 -1.84 4.18 -6.75
CA ASN A 143 -0.56 3.59 -6.34
C ASN A 143 0.08 2.75 -7.45
N VAL A 144 -0.71 1.98 -8.19
CA VAL A 144 -0.19 1.08 -9.24
C VAL A 144 0.24 1.84 -10.48
N ILE A 145 -0.59 2.78 -10.97
CA ILE A 145 -0.30 3.49 -12.22
C ILE A 145 0.97 4.33 -12.13
N PRO A 146 1.23 5.12 -11.07
CA PRO A 146 2.51 5.81 -10.90
C PRO A 146 3.71 4.87 -10.93
N ALA A 147 3.62 3.69 -10.31
CA ALA A 147 4.68 2.69 -10.36
C ALA A 147 4.90 2.17 -11.80
N LYS A 148 3.83 1.89 -12.54
CA LYS A 148 3.91 1.45 -13.94
C LYS A 148 4.50 2.54 -14.84
N VAL A 149 4.07 3.79 -14.69
CA VAL A 149 4.62 4.95 -15.43
C VAL A 149 6.10 5.15 -15.13
N ALA A 150 6.52 4.94 -13.89
CA ALA A 150 7.93 5.01 -13.47
C ALA A 150 8.77 3.83 -14.02
N GLY A 151 8.18 2.88 -14.74
CA GLY A 151 8.88 1.75 -15.34
C GLY A 151 9.23 0.63 -14.35
N VAL A 152 8.52 0.53 -13.22
CA VAL A 152 8.73 -0.56 -12.23
C VAL A 152 8.54 -1.91 -12.91
N GLY A 153 9.51 -2.82 -12.69
CA GLY A 153 9.52 -4.13 -13.35
C GLY A 153 8.36 -5.03 -12.93
N GLU A 154 8.04 -5.07 -11.64
CA GLU A 154 6.93 -5.87 -11.09
C GLU A 154 6.16 -5.07 -10.03
N VAL A 155 4.83 -5.03 -10.15
CA VAL A 155 3.94 -4.43 -9.14
C VAL A 155 3.10 -5.52 -8.48
N VAL A 156 3.34 -5.73 -7.19
CA VAL A 156 2.67 -6.73 -6.37
C VAL A 156 1.65 -6.05 -5.46
N MET A 157 0.36 -6.29 -5.71
CA MET A 157 -0.71 -5.78 -4.86
C MET A 157 -1.05 -6.76 -3.75
N VAL A 158 -1.17 -6.28 -2.52
CA VAL A 158 -1.73 -7.03 -1.39
C VAL A 158 -3.01 -6.39 -0.89
N THR A 159 -3.97 -7.22 -0.49
CA THR A 159 -5.24 -6.78 0.10
C THR A 159 -5.72 -7.83 1.10
N PRO A 160 -6.31 -7.43 2.24
CA PRO A 160 -6.80 -8.39 3.22
C PRO A 160 -7.73 -9.41 2.59
N PRO A 161 -7.58 -10.70 2.94
CA PRO A 161 -8.45 -11.74 2.46
C PRO A 161 -9.84 -11.56 3.06
N THR A 162 -10.86 -11.54 2.21
CA THR A 162 -12.28 -11.57 2.58
C THR A 162 -12.93 -12.75 1.87
N GLU A 163 -14.06 -13.24 2.38
CA GLU A 163 -14.83 -14.30 1.71
C GLU A 163 -15.15 -13.92 0.26
N ASN A 164 -15.53 -12.65 0.05
CA ASN A 164 -15.78 -12.09 -1.26
C ASN A 164 -14.92 -10.85 -1.46
N LEU A 165 -13.85 -10.99 -2.23
CA LEU A 165 -13.04 -9.86 -2.65
C LEU A 165 -13.88 -8.92 -3.51
N ASN A 166 -13.77 -7.61 -3.28
CA ASN A 166 -14.57 -6.63 -3.98
C ASN A 166 -14.20 -6.54 -5.46
N ASP A 167 -15.16 -6.81 -6.34
CA ASP A 167 -14.96 -6.81 -7.80
C ASP A 167 -14.47 -5.46 -8.34
N ALA A 168 -14.85 -4.32 -7.76
CA ALA A 168 -14.36 -3.01 -8.20
C ALA A 168 -12.86 -2.83 -7.90
N VAL A 169 -12.36 -3.37 -6.76
CA VAL A 169 -10.93 -3.36 -6.41
C VAL A 169 -10.15 -4.27 -7.35
N LEU A 170 -10.66 -5.48 -7.62
CA LEU A 170 -10.01 -6.42 -8.54
C LEU A 170 -10.02 -5.92 -9.99
N ALA A 171 -11.11 -5.29 -10.42
CA ALA A 171 -11.21 -4.64 -11.73
C ALA A 171 -10.23 -3.48 -11.87
N ALA A 172 -10.09 -2.64 -10.83
CA ALA A 172 -9.08 -1.58 -10.82
C ALA A 172 -7.66 -2.14 -10.90
N ALA A 173 -7.38 -3.26 -10.22
CA ALA A 173 -6.10 -3.95 -10.30
C ALA A 173 -5.80 -4.46 -11.72
N TRP A 174 -6.81 -5.01 -12.41
CA TRP A 174 -6.70 -5.39 -13.81
C TRP A 174 -6.43 -4.19 -14.72
N ILE A 175 -7.24 -3.13 -14.61
CA ILE A 175 -7.13 -1.90 -15.42
C ILE A 175 -5.78 -1.21 -15.21
N ALA A 176 -5.29 -1.15 -13.96
CA ALA A 176 -4.00 -0.55 -13.62
C ALA A 176 -2.79 -1.40 -14.04
N GLY A 177 -3.00 -2.68 -14.40
CA GLY A 177 -1.93 -3.57 -14.83
C GLY A 177 -1.09 -4.15 -13.68
N VAL A 178 -1.73 -4.52 -12.56
CA VAL A 178 -1.08 -5.26 -11.47
C VAL A 178 -0.50 -6.57 -11.99
N ASP A 179 0.75 -6.85 -11.68
CA ASP A 179 1.42 -8.08 -12.13
C ASP A 179 1.02 -9.28 -11.28
N ARG A 180 1.01 -9.10 -9.96
CA ARG A 180 0.59 -10.12 -9.00
C ARG A 180 -0.33 -9.52 -7.94
N CYS A 181 -1.38 -10.25 -7.59
CA CYS A 181 -2.33 -9.87 -6.57
C CYS A 181 -2.39 -10.96 -5.50
N ILE A 182 -2.19 -10.59 -4.24
CA ILE A 182 -2.11 -11.53 -3.12
C ILE A 182 -3.12 -11.11 -2.05
N ALA A 183 -3.97 -12.05 -1.66
CA ALA A 183 -4.90 -11.88 -0.55
C ALA A 183 -4.14 -12.13 0.75
N VAL A 184 -3.64 -11.07 1.36
CA VAL A 184 -3.00 -11.01 2.67
C VAL A 184 -3.10 -9.57 3.17
N GLY A 185 -3.38 -9.37 4.45
CA GLY A 185 -3.59 -8.05 5.05
C GLY A 185 -2.65 -7.79 6.22
N GLY A 186 -2.90 -6.69 6.93
CA GLY A 186 -2.25 -6.35 8.18
C GLY A 186 -0.73 -6.16 8.15
N MET A 187 -0.13 -6.17 9.33
CA MET A 187 1.33 -6.07 9.53
C MET A 187 2.08 -7.23 8.89
N GLN A 188 1.50 -8.42 8.91
CA GLN A 188 2.09 -9.63 8.33
C GLN A 188 2.25 -9.52 6.80
N ALA A 189 1.38 -8.78 6.11
CA ALA A 189 1.53 -8.50 4.69
C ALA A 189 2.72 -7.56 4.43
N VAL A 190 2.88 -6.52 5.27
CA VAL A 190 4.03 -5.60 5.22
C VAL A 190 5.33 -6.37 5.46
N ALA A 191 5.36 -7.19 6.51
CA ALA A 191 6.53 -8.02 6.82
C ALA A 191 6.88 -8.99 5.69
N ALA A 192 5.88 -9.67 5.12
CA ALA A 192 6.08 -10.60 4.00
C ALA A 192 6.66 -9.91 2.76
N LEU A 193 6.17 -8.71 2.42
CA LEU A 193 6.72 -7.91 1.31
C LEU A 193 8.10 -7.35 1.62
N THR A 194 8.40 -7.06 2.88
CA THR A 194 9.70 -6.53 3.30
C THR A 194 10.81 -7.59 3.27
N TYR A 195 10.52 -8.80 3.73
CA TYR A 195 11.52 -9.85 3.87
C TYR A 195 11.47 -10.91 2.77
N GLY A 196 10.34 -11.03 2.09
CA GLY A 196 9.99 -12.16 1.24
C GLY A 196 9.48 -13.34 2.08
N ALA A 197 8.45 -14.04 1.59
CA ALA A 197 7.91 -15.20 2.28
C ALA A 197 7.26 -16.15 1.26
N ASP A 198 7.94 -17.26 0.92
CA ASP A 198 7.48 -18.26 -0.05
C ASP A 198 7.05 -17.59 -1.38
N PHE A 199 5.76 -17.64 -1.75
CA PHE A 199 5.25 -17.04 -2.98
C PHE A 199 5.07 -15.50 -2.91
N ILE A 200 5.28 -14.86 -1.74
CA ILE A 200 5.24 -13.40 -1.60
C ILE A 200 6.66 -12.86 -1.82
N PRO A 201 6.92 -12.11 -2.89
CA PRO A 201 8.27 -11.63 -3.17
C PRO A 201 8.67 -10.50 -2.21
N ARG A 202 9.97 -10.37 -1.99
CA ARG A 202 10.53 -9.17 -1.39
C ARG A 202 10.43 -8.01 -2.39
N VAL A 203 10.01 -6.83 -1.89
CA VAL A 203 9.89 -5.63 -2.71
C VAL A 203 10.93 -4.58 -2.35
N ASP A 204 11.25 -3.69 -3.29
CA ASP A 204 12.18 -2.57 -3.08
C ASP A 204 11.50 -1.41 -2.35
N LYS A 205 10.19 -1.26 -2.55
CA LYS A 205 9.37 -0.23 -1.92
C LYS A 205 7.95 -0.72 -1.70
N LEU A 206 7.38 -0.37 -0.56
CA LEU A 206 5.97 -0.59 -0.24
C LEU A 206 5.25 0.76 -0.17
N VAL A 207 4.09 0.86 -0.82
CA VAL A 207 3.23 2.05 -0.83
C VAL A 207 1.77 1.65 -0.61
N GLY A 208 0.96 2.61 -0.22
CA GLY A 208 -0.48 2.42 -0.05
C GLY A 208 -0.98 2.92 1.30
N PRO A 209 -2.29 3.19 1.43
CA PRO A 209 -2.91 3.56 2.68
C PRO A 209 -3.07 2.31 3.57
N GLY A 210 -2.76 2.45 4.84
CA GLY A 210 -2.94 1.39 5.84
C GLY A 210 -3.51 1.92 7.14
N ASN A 211 -3.98 1.04 8.01
CA ASN A 211 -4.32 1.40 9.38
C ASN A 211 -3.04 1.68 10.21
N ALA A 212 -3.22 2.08 11.46
CA ALA A 212 -2.10 2.42 12.34
C ALA A 212 -1.06 1.28 12.50
N TYR A 213 -1.49 0.02 12.45
CA TYR A 213 -0.60 -1.13 12.55
C TYR A 213 0.20 -1.34 11.27
N VAL A 214 -0.43 -1.17 10.11
CA VAL A 214 0.23 -1.24 8.79
C VAL A 214 1.23 -0.09 8.62
N ALA A 215 0.89 1.09 9.15
CA ALA A 215 1.76 2.27 9.09
C ALA A 215 2.94 2.18 10.07
N ALA A 216 2.84 1.38 11.12
CA ALA A 216 3.91 1.17 12.11
C ALA A 216 4.87 0.03 11.72
N ALA A 217 4.45 -0.85 10.82
CA ALA A 217 5.26 -1.93 10.28
C ALA A 217 6.12 -1.46 9.11
#